data_1dee368c88913dbeb54cb3fd392385f8
#
_entry.id   1dee368c88913dbeb54cb3fd392385f8
#
_cell.length_a   1.000
_cell.length_b   1.000
_cell.length_c   1.000
_cell.angle_alpha   90.00
_cell.angle_beta   90.00
_cell.angle_gamma   90.00
#
_symmetry.space_group_name_H-M   'P 1'
#
loop_
_entity.id
_entity.type
_entity.pdbx_description
1 polymer ?
#
loop_
_entity_poly.entity_id
_entity_poly.type
_entity_poly.pdbx_seq_one_letter_code
_entity_poly.pdbx_strand_id
1 'polypeptide(L)'
;MDTIRVGMVGAGWIAQEHRRVLGSMVDAELAAVCDIDPERAGSLAVGTGARTYQDWRDLLDREDLGALFVCTPPRFHRDPAVAALNHGLPVYLEKPIARTLEDAAAIVAAAGSTGTVCAVGYQWHALDLLGELPGLLAGQQVGLLVGTNIGPTQSRPWFTDMRAGGGNLLERGSHHLDLARAVAGEVAAVQAAGSRIRLARSAGDAGDIDDALTIMLELASGALATVVVAWTRPGQPGTYGLDIIASEATLRLALDPDFTLSGVSR
;
A
#
# COMPACT_ATOMS: atom_id res chain seq x y z
N MET A 1 -13.81 26.41 -4.29
CA MET A 1 -12.82 25.87 -3.34
C MET A 1 -11.46 26.21 -3.91
N ASP A 2 -10.51 26.56 -3.08
CA ASP A 2 -9.17 26.83 -3.56
C ASP A 2 -8.53 25.49 -3.99
N THR A 3 -7.74 25.50 -5.05
CA THR A 3 -7.05 24.31 -5.58
C THR A 3 -6.02 23.81 -4.56
N ILE A 4 -6.07 22.52 -4.23
CA ILE A 4 -5.13 21.89 -3.32
C ILE A 4 -3.79 21.73 -4.04
N ARG A 5 -2.75 22.36 -3.52
CA ARG A 5 -1.39 22.28 -4.02
C ARG A 5 -0.70 21.04 -3.43
N VAL A 6 -0.35 20.08 -4.28
CA VAL A 6 0.24 18.80 -3.87
C VAL A 6 1.75 18.81 -4.10
N GLY A 7 2.50 18.49 -3.04
CA GLY A 7 3.91 18.12 -3.13
C GLY A 7 4.04 16.60 -3.26
N MET A 8 5.04 16.12 -4.02
CA MET A 8 5.28 14.68 -4.18
C MET A 8 6.75 14.35 -3.93
N VAL A 9 7.02 13.44 -3.00
CA VAL A 9 8.35 12.94 -2.65
C VAL A 9 8.50 11.51 -3.15
N GLY A 10 9.44 11.31 -4.08
CA GLY A 10 9.61 10.10 -4.87
C GLY A 10 8.91 10.22 -6.23
N ALA A 11 9.69 10.09 -7.32
CA ALA A 11 9.21 10.19 -8.70
C ALA A 11 9.29 8.83 -9.43
N GLY A 12 8.98 7.74 -8.69
CA GLY A 12 8.93 6.39 -9.21
C GLY A 12 7.68 6.09 -10.04
N TRP A 13 7.49 4.80 -10.38
CA TRP A 13 6.33 4.36 -11.17
C TRP A 13 4.99 4.73 -10.50
N ILE A 14 4.84 4.50 -9.20
CA ILE A 14 3.58 4.80 -8.51
C ILE A 14 3.27 6.31 -8.49
N ALA A 15 4.30 7.13 -8.42
CA ALA A 15 4.15 8.57 -8.50
C ALA A 15 3.59 9.02 -9.87
N GLN A 16 3.92 8.32 -10.97
CA GLN A 16 3.35 8.57 -12.29
C GLN A 16 1.85 8.28 -12.30
N GLU A 17 1.40 7.20 -11.65
CA GLU A 17 -0.02 6.88 -11.53
C GLU A 17 -0.76 7.93 -10.71
N HIS A 18 -0.21 8.35 -9.56
CA HIS A 18 -0.80 9.44 -8.77
C HIS A 18 -0.86 10.76 -9.54
N ARG A 19 0.22 11.10 -10.29
CA ARG A 19 0.20 12.28 -11.17
C ARG A 19 -0.94 12.23 -12.18
N ARG A 20 -1.15 11.05 -12.81
CA ARG A 20 -2.22 10.87 -13.79
C ARG A 20 -3.60 11.11 -13.17
N VAL A 21 -3.82 10.59 -11.97
CA VAL A 21 -5.07 10.80 -11.22
C VAL A 21 -5.23 12.26 -10.83
N LEU A 22 -4.23 12.88 -10.21
CA LEU A 22 -4.25 14.30 -9.84
C LEU A 22 -4.54 15.20 -11.04
N GLY A 23 -3.96 14.88 -12.21
CA GLY A 23 -4.20 15.64 -13.45
C GLY A 23 -5.64 15.54 -14.00
N SER A 24 -6.46 14.62 -13.49
CA SER A 24 -7.89 14.52 -13.81
C SER A 24 -8.78 15.22 -12.78
N MET A 25 -8.23 15.67 -11.66
CA MET A 25 -8.97 16.39 -10.62
C MET A 25 -9.00 17.89 -10.95
N VAL A 26 -10.14 18.52 -10.69
CA VAL A 26 -10.32 19.96 -10.95
C VAL A 26 -9.92 20.84 -9.76
N ASP A 27 -9.77 20.22 -8.59
CA ASP A 27 -9.51 20.85 -7.30
C ASP A 27 -8.14 20.50 -6.71
N ALA A 28 -7.27 19.87 -7.49
CA ALA A 28 -5.89 19.57 -7.09
C ALA A 28 -4.89 19.84 -8.21
N GLU A 29 -3.69 20.25 -7.85
CA GLU A 29 -2.58 20.44 -8.78
C GLU A 29 -1.26 19.88 -8.21
N LEU A 30 -0.42 19.31 -9.06
CA LEU A 30 0.94 18.93 -8.71
C LEU A 30 1.81 20.19 -8.72
N ALA A 31 2.15 20.71 -7.56
CA ALA A 31 2.90 21.97 -7.38
C ALA A 31 4.41 21.78 -7.24
N ALA A 32 4.83 20.63 -6.67
CA ALA A 32 6.24 20.34 -6.44
C ALA A 32 6.54 18.84 -6.51
N VAL A 33 7.72 18.49 -7.00
CA VAL A 33 8.23 17.11 -7.10
C VAL A 33 9.64 17.04 -6.52
N CYS A 34 9.89 16.06 -5.67
CA CYS A 34 11.21 15.77 -5.13
C CYS A 34 11.63 14.33 -5.47
N ASP A 35 12.79 14.15 -6.05
CA ASP A 35 13.49 12.86 -6.15
C ASP A 35 15.00 13.11 -6.11
N ILE A 36 15.76 12.19 -5.51
CA ILE A 36 17.22 12.24 -5.50
C ILE A 36 17.82 12.22 -6.92
N ASP A 37 17.07 11.68 -7.86
CA ASP A 37 17.37 11.66 -9.30
C ASP A 37 16.65 12.84 -9.97
N PRO A 38 17.38 13.89 -10.39
CA PRO A 38 16.77 15.07 -11.00
C PRO A 38 16.08 14.79 -12.35
N GLU A 39 16.52 13.75 -13.08
CA GLU A 39 15.88 13.36 -14.34
C GLU A 39 14.48 12.77 -14.09
N ARG A 40 14.34 11.95 -13.04
CA ARG A 40 13.03 11.42 -12.62
C ARG A 40 12.09 12.53 -12.13
N ALA A 41 12.61 13.43 -11.28
CA ALA A 41 11.83 14.57 -10.82
C ALA A 41 11.37 15.45 -12.00
N GLY A 42 12.28 15.78 -12.90
CA GLY A 42 11.98 16.56 -14.12
C GLY A 42 10.94 15.87 -15.01
N SER A 43 11.09 14.56 -15.24
CA SER A 43 10.15 13.78 -16.05
C SER A 43 8.73 13.78 -15.46
N LEU A 44 8.62 13.64 -14.13
CA LEU A 44 7.32 13.68 -13.44
C LEU A 44 6.68 15.08 -13.50
N ALA A 45 7.47 16.15 -13.49
CA ALA A 45 7.00 17.52 -13.53
C ALA A 45 6.62 18.03 -14.93
N VAL A 46 6.98 17.34 -16.02
CA VAL A 46 6.70 17.77 -17.39
C VAL A 46 5.22 18.08 -17.60
N GLY A 47 4.91 19.29 -18.04
CA GLY A 47 3.55 19.73 -18.38
C GLY A 47 2.64 20.04 -17.19
N THR A 48 3.15 20.00 -15.95
CA THR A 48 2.35 20.32 -14.74
C THR A 48 2.63 21.73 -14.20
N GLY A 49 3.75 22.33 -14.52
CA GLY A 49 4.22 23.57 -13.89
C GLY A 49 4.89 23.36 -12.50
N ALA A 50 5.00 22.11 -12.05
CA ALA A 50 5.60 21.79 -10.76
C ALA A 50 7.08 22.14 -10.70
N ARG A 51 7.53 22.67 -9.57
CA ARG A 51 8.95 22.88 -9.28
C ARG A 51 9.60 21.57 -8.85
N THR A 52 10.89 21.39 -9.16
CA THR A 52 11.63 20.17 -8.86
C THR A 52 12.68 20.40 -7.78
N TYR A 53 12.84 19.40 -6.92
CA TYR A 53 13.75 19.40 -5.77
C TYR A 53 14.50 18.08 -5.70
N GLN A 54 15.71 18.09 -5.12
CA GLN A 54 16.47 16.88 -4.83
C GLN A 54 16.46 16.53 -3.32
N ASP A 55 16.12 17.49 -2.47
CA ASP A 55 15.90 17.29 -1.03
C ASP A 55 14.43 17.67 -0.69
N TRP A 56 13.72 16.75 -0.06
CA TRP A 56 12.33 16.97 0.36
C TRP A 56 12.19 18.07 1.44
N ARG A 57 13.27 18.39 2.17
CA ARG A 57 13.29 19.49 3.13
C ARG A 57 13.17 20.83 2.42
N ASP A 58 13.95 20.99 1.34
CA ASP A 58 13.85 22.18 0.50
C ASP A 58 12.44 22.34 -0.11
N LEU A 59 11.79 21.23 -0.45
CA LEU A 59 10.43 21.23 -0.95
C LEU A 59 9.46 21.72 0.14
N LEU A 60 9.52 21.17 1.34
CA LEU A 60 8.66 21.59 2.46
C LEU A 60 8.90 23.04 2.90
N ASP A 61 10.16 23.50 2.87
CA ASP A 61 10.51 24.85 3.31
C ASP A 61 10.10 25.95 2.31
N ARG A 62 10.01 25.62 1.01
CA ARG A 62 9.84 26.63 -0.05
C ARG A 62 8.48 26.62 -0.71
N GLU A 63 7.67 25.59 -0.47
CA GLU A 63 6.35 25.45 -1.10
C GLU A 63 5.23 25.62 -0.07
N ASP A 64 4.23 26.38 -0.46
CA ASP A 64 2.96 26.44 0.26
C ASP A 64 2.07 25.31 -0.28
N LEU A 65 1.95 24.23 0.49
CA LEU A 65 1.28 23.00 0.10
C LEU A 65 0.03 22.73 0.93
N GLY A 66 -0.99 22.16 0.27
CA GLY A 66 -2.19 21.64 0.91
C GLY A 66 -2.10 20.15 1.26
N ALA A 67 -1.20 19.39 0.62
CA ALA A 67 -0.95 17.98 0.91
C ALA A 67 0.42 17.52 0.41
N LEU A 68 0.99 16.49 1.06
CA LEU A 68 2.21 15.81 0.63
C LEU A 68 1.92 14.35 0.26
N PHE A 69 2.37 13.91 -0.92
CA PHE A 69 2.40 12.51 -1.32
C PHE A 69 3.80 11.95 -1.11
N VAL A 70 3.93 10.86 -0.34
CA VAL A 70 5.20 10.16 -0.11
C VAL A 70 5.17 8.85 -0.88
N CYS A 71 5.91 8.81 -2.00
CA CYS A 71 5.92 7.72 -2.98
C CYS A 71 7.31 7.06 -3.11
N THR A 72 8.11 7.14 -2.07
CA THR A 72 9.45 6.55 -2.00
C THR A 72 9.39 5.05 -1.67
N PRO A 73 10.50 4.30 -1.74
CA PRO A 73 10.57 2.97 -1.13
C PRO A 73 10.34 3.03 0.40
N PRO A 74 9.75 1.97 1.02
CA PRO A 74 9.28 1.99 2.42
C PRO A 74 10.29 2.44 3.48
N ARG A 75 11.58 2.18 3.26
CA ARG A 75 12.64 2.63 4.18
C ARG A 75 12.79 4.16 4.28
N PHE A 76 12.23 4.89 3.33
CA PHE A 76 12.33 6.35 3.26
C PHE A 76 11.02 7.07 3.54
N HIS A 77 9.99 6.36 4.02
CA HIS A 77 8.67 6.92 4.29
C HIS A 77 8.66 7.82 5.53
N ARG A 78 9.35 7.40 6.60
CA ARG A 78 9.26 8.02 7.92
C ARG A 78 9.59 9.51 7.92
N ASP A 79 10.78 9.88 7.44
CA ASP A 79 11.29 11.23 7.66
C ASP A 79 10.46 12.31 6.96
N PRO A 80 10.13 12.21 5.66
CA PRO A 80 9.28 13.19 5.01
C PRO A 80 7.85 13.19 5.56
N ALA A 81 7.29 12.02 5.91
CA ALA A 81 5.94 11.94 6.47
C ALA A 81 5.85 12.59 7.85
N VAL A 82 6.79 12.26 8.76
CA VAL A 82 6.82 12.85 10.12
C VAL A 82 7.05 14.36 10.05
N ALA A 83 7.94 14.82 9.17
CA ALA A 83 8.18 16.26 9.01
C ALA A 83 6.92 16.99 8.53
N ALA A 84 6.25 16.49 7.49
CA ALA A 84 5.02 17.09 6.98
C ALA A 84 3.91 17.11 8.05
N LEU A 85 3.67 15.98 8.74
CA LEU A 85 2.67 15.88 9.80
C LEU A 85 2.92 16.86 10.95
N ASN A 86 4.18 17.02 11.37
CA ASN A 86 4.55 17.98 12.40
C ASN A 86 4.35 19.44 11.99
N HIS A 87 4.33 19.73 10.69
CA HIS A 87 3.94 21.05 10.15
C HIS A 87 2.42 21.20 9.93
N GLY A 88 1.62 20.20 10.31
CA GLY A 88 0.18 20.20 10.08
C GLY A 88 -0.21 19.98 8.61
N LEU A 89 0.72 19.50 7.78
CA LEU A 89 0.49 19.22 6.37
C LEU A 89 -0.06 17.79 6.20
N PRO A 90 -1.27 17.59 5.66
CA PRO A 90 -1.84 16.27 5.37
C PRO A 90 -0.93 15.44 4.47
N VAL A 91 -0.83 14.14 4.78
CA VAL A 91 0.05 13.20 4.07
C VAL A 91 -0.77 12.07 3.45
N TYR A 92 -0.56 11.85 2.15
CA TYR A 92 -0.83 10.56 1.51
C TYR A 92 0.48 9.77 1.49
N LEU A 93 0.49 8.63 2.16
CA LEU A 93 1.67 7.79 2.32
C LEU A 93 1.50 6.48 1.56
N GLU A 94 2.39 6.16 0.64
CA GLU A 94 2.36 4.86 -0.02
C GLU A 94 2.51 3.70 0.97
N LYS A 95 1.88 2.59 0.61
CA LYS A 95 1.96 1.34 1.38
C LYS A 95 3.33 0.62 1.16
N PRO A 96 3.78 -0.17 2.11
CA PRO A 96 3.31 -0.26 3.50
C PRO A 96 3.67 1.02 4.26
N ILE A 97 3.01 1.28 5.41
CA ILE A 97 3.24 2.51 6.19
C ILE A 97 4.72 2.76 6.45
N ALA A 98 5.50 1.73 6.76
CA ALA A 98 6.95 1.76 6.91
C ALA A 98 7.54 0.35 6.81
N ARG A 99 8.86 0.25 6.76
CA ARG A 99 9.57 -1.02 6.78
C ARG A 99 9.66 -1.64 8.18
N THR A 100 9.72 -0.84 9.22
CA THR A 100 9.86 -1.27 10.63
C THR A 100 8.69 -0.79 11.47
N LEU A 101 8.40 -1.50 12.57
CA LEU A 101 7.40 -1.07 13.54
C LEU A 101 7.78 0.26 14.20
N GLU A 102 9.07 0.51 14.44
CA GLU A 102 9.56 1.77 15.01
C GLU A 102 9.23 2.94 14.11
N ASP A 103 9.53 2.82 12.80
CA ASP A 103 9.23 3.88 11.83
C ASP A 103 7.72 4.09 11.68
N ALA A 104 6.95 3.00 11.66
CA ALA A 104 5.49 3.07 11.60
C ALA A 104 4.91 3.76 12.84
N ALA A 105 5.39 3.41 14.03
CA ALA A 105 4.97 4.03 15.29
C ALA A 105 5.29 5.53 15.32
N ALA A 106 6.43 5.94 14.77
CA ALA A 106 6.80 7.36 14.70
C ALA A 106 5.84 8.15 13.79
N ILE A 107 5.43 7.58 12.64
CA ILE A 107 4.44 8.20 11.74
C ILE A 107 3.08 8.31 12.42
N VAL A 108 2.61 7.22 13.06
CA VAL A 108 1.33 7.21 13.79
C VAL A 108 1.33 8.21 14.94
N ALA A 109 2.44 8.29 15.69
CA ALA A 109 2.58 9.25 16.79
C ALA A 109 2.55 10.70 16.29
N ALA A 110 3.21 11.01 15.17
CA ALA A 110 3.19 12.36 14.58
C ALA A 110 1.77 12.74 14.12
N ALA A 111 1.07 11.84 13.42
CA ALA A 111 -0.32 12.09 13.02
C ALA A 111 -1.25 12.30 14.23
N GLY A 112 -1.13 11.44 15.26
CA GLY A 112 -1.95 11.52 16.47
C GLY A 112 -1.69 12.76 17.31
N SER A 113 -0.42 13.20 17.43
CA SER A 113 -0.07 14.37 18.24
C SER A 113 -0.50 15.69 17.61
N THR A 114 -0.55 15.77 16.30
CA THR A 114 -0.94 16.98 15.55
C THR A 114 -2.41 16.98 15.15
N GLY A 115 -3.09 15.82 15.16
CA GLY A 115 -4.43 15.66 14.60
C GLY A 115 -4.46 15.77 13.07
N THR A 116 -3.29 15.73 12.41
CA THR A 116 -3.16 15.88 10.96
C THR A 116 -3.47 14.56 10.26
N VAL A 117 -4.19 14.62 9.16
CA VAL A 117 -4.56 13.42 8.37
C VAL A 117 -3.32 12.78 7.76
N CYS A 118 -3.21 11.46 7.97
CA CYS A 118 -2.26 10.59 7.26
C CYS A 118 -3.03 9.42 6.65
N ALA A 119 -3.25 9.44 5.34
CA ALA A 119 -3.89 8.37 4.61
C ALA A 119 -2.85 7.42 4.02
N VAL A 120 -2.96 6.12 4.30
CA VAL A 120 -2.04 5.12 3.75
C VAL A 120 -2.63 4.48 2.49
N GLY A 121 -1.81 4.32 1.46
CA GLY A 121 -2.21 3.89 0.10
C GLY A 121 -2.59 2.41 -0.03
N TYR A 122 -3.41 1.87 0.87
CA TYR A 122 -4.04 0.57 0.72
C TYR A 122 -5.20 0.67 -0.27
N GLN A 123 -4.87 0.70 -1.55
CA GLN A 123 -5.81 0.96 -2.65
C GLN A 123 -7.06 0.06 -2.65
N TRP A 124 -6.93 -1.19 -2.19
CA TRP A 124 -8.06 -2.11 -2.17
C TRP A 124 -9.09 -1.74 -1.10
N HIS A 125 -8.67 -1.07 -0.02
CA HIS A 125 -9.58 -0.54 0.98
C HIS A 125 -10.52 0.55 0.42
N ALA A 126 -10.09 1.23 -0.63
CA ALA A 126 -10.85 2.29 -1.28
C ALA A 126 -11.71 1.82 -2.48
N LEU A 127 -11.83 0.49 -2.71
CA LEU A 127 -12.69 -0.04 -3.77
C LEU A 127 -14.17 0.17 -3.42
N ASP A 128 -14.95 0.68 -4.35
CA ASP A 128 -16.40 0.84 -4.21
C ASP A 128 -17.10 -0.48 -3.84
N LEU A 129 -16.57 -1.60 -4.34
CA LEU A 129 -17.04 -2.96 -4.04
C LEU A 129 -17.01 -3.29 -2.54
N LEU A 130 -16.07 -2.73 -1.77
CA LEU A 130 -16.05 -2.90 -0.32
C LEU A 130 -17.22 -2.21 0.36
N GLY A 131 -17.75 -1.14 -0.23
CA GLY A 131 -18.96 -0.46 0.24
C GLY A 131 -20.23 -1.32 0.16
N GLU A 132 -20.24 -2.36 -0.68
CA GLU A 132 -21.35 -3.30 -0.82
C GLU A 132 -21.34 -4.40 0.27
N LEU A 133 -20.15 -4.73 0.81
CA LEU A 133 -19.97 -5.85 1.74
C LEU A 133 -20.81 -5.72 3.02
N PRO A 134 -20.93 -4.55 3.69
CA PRO A 134 -21.77 -4.42 4.87
C PRO A 134 -23.23 -4.81 4.62
N GLY A 135 -23.77 -4.48 3.43
CA GLY A 135 -25.13 -4.87 3.06
C GLY A 135 -25.26 -6.38 2.82
N LEU A 136 -24.31 -6.98 2.11
CA LEU A 136 -24.30 -8.40 1.79
C LEU A 136 -24.03 -9.29 3.01
N LEU A 137 -23.29 -8.77 3.99
CA LEU A 137 -22.93 -9.47 5.22
C LEU A 137 -23.80 -9.07 6.43
N ALA A 138 -24.84 -8.26 6.21
CA ALA A 138 -25.71 -7.80 7.28
C ALA A 138 -26.36 -8.97 8.03
N GLY A 139 -26.18 -9.02 9.35
CA GLY A 139 -26.69 -10.07 10.21
C GLY A 139 -25.98 -11.42 10.09
N GLN A 140 -24.88 -11.50 9.34
CA GLN A 140 -24.11 -12.70 9.12
C GLN A 140 -22.81 -12.68 9.95
N GLN A 141 -22.35 -13.86 10.31
CA GLN A 141 -21.03 -14.03 10.93
C GLN A 141 -20.04 -14.50 9.86
N VAL A 142 -18.98 -13.73 9.66
CA VAL A 142 -17.85 -14.18 8.85
C VAL A 142 -17.08 -15.23 9.62
N GLY A 143 -16.89 -16.40 9.00
CA GLY A 143 -16.16 -17.51 9.62
C GLY A 143 -14.76 -17.69 9.06
N LEU A 144 -14.57 -17.45 7.75
CA LEU A 144 -13.28 -17.66 7.10
C LEU A 144 -13.05 -16.67 5.96
N LEU A 145 -11.81 -16.18 5.87
CA LEU A 145 -11.29 -15.42 4.75
C LEU A 145 -10.14 -16.19 4.10
N VAL A 146 -10.10 -16.26 2.76
CA VAL A 146 -8.99 -16.86 2.03
C VAL A 146 -8.44 -15.86 1.02
N GLY A 147 -7.31 -15.26 1.36
CA GLY A 147 -6.61 -14.28 0.53
C GLY A 147 -5.52 -14.91 -0.33
N THR A 148 -5.49 -14.58 -1.61
CA THR A 148 -4.42 -15.02 -2.53
C THR A 148 -3.78 -13.82 -3.19
N ASN A 149 -2.44 -13.75 -3.14
CA ASN A 149 -1.62 -12.75 -3.84
C ASN A 149 -0.40 -13.45 -4.45
N ILE A 150 -0.67 -14.15 -5.52
CA ILE A 150 0.33 -14.94 -6.25
C ILE A 150 0.54 -14.29 -7.61
N GLY A 151 1.75 -13.88 -7.92
CA GLY A 151 2.01 -13.23 -9.20
C GLY A 151 3.48 -12.96 -9.48
N PRO A 152 3.79 -12.44 -10.68
CA PRO A 152 5.17 -12.29 -11.13
C PRO A 152 5.98 -11.35 -10.24
N THR A 153 7.26 -11.71 -10.05
CA THR A 153 8.23 -10.83 -9.39
C THR A 153 8.40 -9.56 -10.22
N GLN A 154 8.37 -8.43 -9.56
CA GLN A 154 8.64 -7.13 -10.20
C GLN A 154 10.13 -6.95 -10.46
N SER A 155 10.47 -6.21 -11.50
CA SER A 155 11.86 -5.96 -11.92
C SER A 155 12.58 -4.87 -11.12
N ARG A 156 11.92 -4.28 -10.12
CA ARG A 156 12.51 -3.19 -9.33
C ARG A 156 13.47 -3.75 -8.29
N PRO A 157 14.73 -3.29 -8.21
CA PRO A 157 15.75 -3.88 -7.32
C PRO A 157 15.35 -3.89 -5.84
N TRP A 158 14.65 -2.84 -5.37
CA TRP A 158 14.27 -2.73 -3.96
C TRP A 158 13.17 -3.72 -3.54
N PHE A 159 12.43 -4.32 -4.48
CA PHE A 159 11.43 -5.37 -4.17
C PHE A 159 12.09 -6.63 -3.59
N THR A 160 13.29 -6.95 -4.05
CA THR A 160 14.05 -8.11 -3.61
C THR A 160 15.15 -7.76 -2.61
N ASP A 161 15.16 -6.54 -2.10
CA ASP A 161 16.04 -6.07 -1.04
C ASP A 161 15.27 -5.90 0.27
N MET A 162 15.52 -6.79 1.23
CA MET A 162 14.88 -6.75 2.55
C MET A 162 15.11 -5.42 3.29
N ARG A 163 16.28 -4.78 3.05
CA ARG A 163 16.65 -3.51 3.71
C ARG A 163 15.92 -2.31 3.11
N ALA A 164 15.50 -2.40 1.87
CA ALA A 164 14.81 -1.31 1.18
C ALA A 164 13.28 -1.47 1.20
N GLY A 165 12.78 -2.65 0.82
CA GLY A 165 11.36 -2.92 0.62
C GLY A 165 10.69 -3.72 1.74
N GLY A 166 11.46 -4.49 2.52
CA GLY A 166 10.90 -5.37 3.57
C GLY A 166 10.35 -6.70 3.06
N GLY A 167 10.55 -7.02 1.78
CA GLY A 167 10.22 -8.32 1.19
C GLY A 167 8.76 -8.48 0.76
N ASN A 168 8.47 -9.71 0.30
CA ASN A 168 7.20 -10.04 -0.34
C ASN A 168 5.97 -9.85 0.59
N LEU A 169 6.12 -10.12 1.88
CA LEU A 169 5.03 -9.94 2.84
C LEU A 169 4.60 -8.47 2.95
N LEU A 170 5.56 -7.56 3.18
CA LEU A 170 5.26 -6.14 3.32
C LEU A 170 4.77 -5.53 2.00
N GLU A 171 5.32 -5.97 0.88
CA GLU A 171 4.96 -5.41 -0.43
C GLU A 171 3.58 -5.88 -0.91
N ARG A 172 3.28 -7.18 -0.80
CA ARG A 172 2.05 -7.78 -1.32
C ARG A 172 1.07 -8.20 -0.24
N GLY A 173 1.56 -8.84 0.81
CA GLY A 173 0.72 -9.37 1.87
C GLY A 173 0.00 -8.29 2.66
N SER A 174 0.60 -7.12 2.81
CA SER A 174 0.01 -6.00 3.55
C SER A 174 -1.37 -5.59 3.04
N HIS A 175 -1.63 -5.65 1.73
CA HIS A 175 -2.96 -5.38 1.17
C HIS A 175 -4.02 -6.38 1.65
N HIS A 176 -3.69 -7.69 1.71
CA HIS A 176 -4.63 -8.70 2.20
C HIS A 176 -4.81 -8.64 3.71
N LEU A 177 -3.77 -8.27 4.46
CA LEU A 177 -3.88 -8.07 5.91
C LEU A 177 -4.80 -6.87 6.21
N ASP A 178 -4.69 -5.79 5.44
CA ASP A 178 -5.59 -4.63 5.53
C ASP A 178 -7.04 -5.03 5.21
N LEU A 179 -7.27 -5.74 4.10
CA LEU A 179 -8.60 -6.23 3.74
C LEU A 179 -9.20 -7.18 4.78
N ALA A 180 -8.41 -8.11 5.32
CA ALA A 180 -8.89 -9.05 6.35
C ALA A 180 -9.39 -8.29 7.59
N ARG A 181 -8.65 -7.26 8.01
CA ARG A 181 -9.05 -6.38 9.11
C ARG A 181 -10.30 -5.56 8.78
N ALA A 182 -10.39 -5.02 7.57
CA ALA A 182 -11.55 -4.25 7.13
C ALA A 182 -12.84 -5.10 7.09
N VAL A 183 -12.73 -6.37 6.69
CA VAL A 183 -13.89 -7.27 6.53
C VAL A 183 -14.30 -7.94 7.84
N ALA A 184 -13.34 -8.38 8.66
CA ALA A 184 -13.62 -9.27 9.80
C ALA A 184 -13.04 -8.80 11.14
N GLY A 185 -12.44 -7.62 11.20
CA GLY A 185 -11.95 -6.98 12.44
C GLY A 185 -10.47 -7.24 12.74
N GLU A 186 -10.05 -6.84 13.93
CA GLU A 186 -8.65 -6.84 14.33
C GLU A 186 -8.06 -8.24 14.52
N VAL A 187 -6.76 -8.37 14.28
CA VAL A 187 -6.01 -9.62 14.44
C VAL A 187 -5.71 -9.87 15.92
N ALA A 188 -6.09 -11.04 16.42
CA ALA A 188 -5.80 -11.50 17.79
C ALA A 188 -4.54 -12.37 17.85
N ALA A 189 -4.33 -13.25 16.86
CA ALA A 189 -3.15 -14.11 16.77
C ALA A 189 -2.72 -14.35 15.34
N VAL A 190 -1.44 -14.69 15.15
CA VAL A 190 -0.86 -14.96 13.83
C VAL A 190 0.10 -16.15 13.89
N GLN A 191 0.01 -17.00 12.88
CA GLN A 191 1.00 -18.01 12.54
C GLN A 191 1.43 -17.81 11.08
N ALA A 192 2.71 -17.97 10.77
CA ALA A 192 3.21 -17.83 9.42
C ALA A 192 4.36 -18.80 9.15
N ALA A 193 4.46 -19.21 7.90
CA ALA A 193 5.60 -19.97 7.38
C ALA A 193 6.00 -19.41 6.02
N GLY A 194 7.31 -19.36 5.77
CA GLY A 194 7.87 -18.90 4.53
C GLY A 194 8.80 -19.92 3.90
N SER A 195 9.00 -19.81 2.60
CA SER A 195 9.97 -20.61 1.86
C SER A 195 10.66 -19.81 0.77
N ARG A 196 11.87 -20.27 0.38
CA ARG A 196 12.72 -19.65 -0.65
C ARG A 196 12.95 -20.66 -1.77
N ILE A 197 12.22 -20.50 -2.86
CA ILE A 197 12.28 -21.43 -3.99
C ILE A 197 13.04 -20.81 -5.15
N ARG A 198 12.76 -19.56 -5.49
CA ARG A 198 13.31 -18.85 -6.64
C ARG A 198 14.52 -18.00 -6.30
N LEU A 199 14.41 -17.20 -5.25
CA LEU A 199 15.45 -16.24 -4.86
C LEU A 199 16.71 -16.95 -4.33
N ALA A 200 16.57 -18.11 -3.70
CA ALA A 200 17.70 -18.93 -3.28
C ALA A 200 18.61 -19.40 -4.43
N ARG A 201 18.10 -19.39 -5.67
CA ARG A 201 18.86 -19.80 -6.88
C ARG A 201 19.50 -18.62 -7.62
N SER A 202 19.12 -17.41 -7.31
CA SER A 202 19.68 -16.19 -7.89
C SER A 202 20.80 -15.70 -6.99
N ALA A 203 21.93 -16.42 -7.00
CA ALA A 203 23.07 -16.17 -6.12
C ALA A 203 23.47 -14.67 -6.10
N GLY A 204 23.31 -14.03 -4.97
CA GLY A 204 23.61 -12.65 -4.68
C GLY A 204 22.85 -12.25 -3.42
N ASP A 205 23.12 -11.13 -2.82
CA ASP A 205 22.63 -10.61 -1.53
C ASP A 205 21.11 -10.57 -1.31
N ALA A 206 20.30 -11.11 -2.22
CA ALA A 206 18.85 -11.31 -2.07
C ALA A 206 18.47 -12.46 -1.11
N GLY A 207 19.45 -13.05 -0.42
CA GLY A 207 19.34 -14.31 0.33
C GLY A 207 18.35 -14.35 1.49
N ASP A 208 17.78 -13.24 1.93
CA ASP A 208 16.98 -13.18 3.15
C ASP A 208 15.47 -12.94 2.94
N ILE A 209 14.99 -13.00 1.69
CA ILE A 209 13.58 -12.81 1.38
C ILE A 209 12.92 -14.14 1.05
N ASP A 210 11.82 -14.45 1.75
CA ASP A 210 10.94 -15.54 1.37
C ASP A 210 10.12 -15.14 0.16
N ASP A 211 10.12 -15.98 -0.87
CA ASP A 211 9.36 -15.76 -2.10
C ASP A 211 7.98 -16.42 -2.11
N ALA A 212 7.70 -17.25 -1.11
CA ALA A 212 6.38 -17.81 -0.85
C ALA A 212 6.10 -17.83 0.66
N LEU A 213 4.93 -17.36 1.04
CA LEU A 213 4.50 -17.30 2.44
C LEU A 213 3.04 -17.77 2.56
N THR A 214 2.76 -18.45 3.67
CA THR A 214 1.41 -18.73 4.13
C THR A 214 1.24 -18.10 5.52
N ILE A 215 0.17 -17.34 5.69
CA ILE A 215 -0.13 -16.64 6.93
C ILE A 215 -1.53 -17.06 7.37
N MET A 216 -1.67 -17.48 8.61
CA MET A 216 -2.94 -17.75 9.26
C MET A 216 -3.18 -16.72 10.34
N LEU A 217 -4.37 -16.14 10.38
CA LEU A 217 -4.80 -15.15 11.37
C LEU A 217 -6.00 -15.69 12.14
N GLU A 218 -6.00 -15.43 13.43
CA GLU A 218 -7.20 -15.48 14.26
C GLU A 218 -7.65 -14.03 14.50
N LEU A 219 -8.89 -13.72 14.15
CA LEU A 219 -9.44 -12.38 14.30
C LEU A 219 -10.23 -12.26 15.59
N ALA A 220 -10.27 -11.08 16.18
CA ALA A 220 -10.99 -10.82 17.44
C ALA A 220 -12.49 -11.10 17.33
N SER A 221 -13.07 -11.10 16.14
CA SER A 221 -14.44 -11.51 15.84
C SER A 221 -14.69 -13.04 15.97
N GLY A 222 -13.61 -13.83 16.08
CA GLY A 222 -13.64 -15.30 15.99
C GLY A 222 -13.50 -15.86 14.58
N ALA A 223 -13.44 -15.01 13.56
CA ALA A 223 -13.16 -15.43 12.19
C ALA A 223 -11.69 -15.88 12.04
N LEU A 224 -11.44 -16.78 11.10
CA LEU A 224 -10.09 -17.15 10.66
C LEU A 224 -9.78 -16.50 9.32
N ALA A 225 -8.51 -16.21 9.06
CA ALA A 225 -8.07 -15.83 7.72
C ALA A 225 -6.80 -16.59 7.34
N THR A 226 -6.72 -17.01 6.08
CA THR A 226 -5.50 -17.52 5.49
C THR A 226 -5.10 -16.61 4.33
N VAL A 227 -3.86 -16.14 4.33
CA VAL A 227 -3.30 -15.32 3.25
C VAL A 227 -2.09 -16.04 2.66
N VAL A 228 -2.13 -16.27 1.35
CA VAL A 228 -1.04 -16.87 0.60
C VAL A 228 -0.43 -15.81 -0.31
N VAL A 229 0.88 -15.62 -0.18
CA VAL A 229 1.65 -14.64 -0.97
C VAL A 229 2.80 -15.38 -1.64
N ALA A 230 2.92 -15.27 -2.96
CA ALA A 230 4.04 -15.87 -3.66
C ALA A 230 4.46 -15.08 -4.90
N TRP A 231 5.78 -15.07 -5.16
CA TRP A 231 6.31 -14.58 -6.41
C TRP A 231 6.47 -15.70 -7.43
N THR A 232 5.90 -15.49 -8.62
CA THR A 232 6.07 -16.39 -9.77
C THR A 232 7.12 -15.83 -10.75
N ARG A 233 7.41 -16.59 -11.80
CA ARG A 233 8.27 -16.10 -12.90
C ARG A 233 7.62 -14.95 -13.63
N PRO A 234 8.40 -13.99 -14.18
CA PRO A 234 7.89 -13.00 -15.11
C PRO A 234 7.09 -13.64 -16.25
N GLY A 235 5.99 -13.00 -16.64
CA GLY A 235 5.13 -13.47 -17.74
C GLY A 235 4.15 -14.60 -17.37
N GLN A 236 4.15 -15.09 -16.12
CA GLN A 236 3.10 -15.99 -15.66
C GLN A 236 1.88 -15.21 -15.17
N PRO A 237 0.65 -15.73 -15.34
CA PRO A 237 -0.54 -15.08 -14.80
C PRO A 237 -0.48 -15.06 -13.27
N GLY A 238 -1.07 -14.04 -12.69
CA GLY A 238 -1.28 -13.93 -11.26
C GLY A 238 -2.64 -14.47 -10.82
N THR A 239 -2.79 -14.63 -9.50
CA THR A 239 -4.07 -14.90 -8.84
C THR A 239 -4.17 -13.95 -7.65
N TYR A 240 -5.15 -13.04 -7.71
CA TYR A 240 -5.35 -12.02 -6.70
C TYR A 240 -6.82 -12.01 -6.30
N GLY A 241 -7.09 -12.19 -5.02
CA GLY A 241 -8.46 -12.20 -4.55
C GLY A 241 -8.61 -12.45 -3.07
N LEU A 242 -9.86 -12.30 -2.62
CA LEU A 242 -10.30 -12.63 -1.27
C LEU A 242 -11.61 -13.37 -1.36
N ASP A 243 -11.65 -14.62 -0.88
CA ASP A 243 -12.88 -15.37 -0.67
C ASP A 243 -13.36 -15.10 0.77
N ILE A 244 -14.65 -14.80 0.91
CA ILE A 244 -15.31 -14.48 2.19
C ILE A 244 -16.39 -15.53 2.41
N ILE A 245 -16.26 -16.33 3.46
CA ILE A 245 -17.21 -17.37 3.84
C ILE A 245 -17.89 -16.91 5.13
N ALA A 246 -19.17 -16.63 5.03
CA ALA A 246 -20.04 -16.26 6.13
C ALA A 246 -21.13 -17.32 6.37
N SER A 247 -21.95 -17.13 7.40
CA SER A 247 -22.99 -18.10 7.79
C SER A 247 -23.98 -18.43 6.66
N GLU A 248 -24.37 -17.45 5.86
CA GLU A 248 -25.34 -17.57 4.77
C GLU A 248 -24.84 -16.97 3.45
N ALA A 249 -23.55 -16.58 3.37
CA ALA A 249 -22.95 -16.02 2.17
C ALA A 249 -21.60 -16.65 1.86
N THR A 250 -21.33 -16.82 0.59
CA THR A 250 -19.99 -17.09 0.05
C THR A 250 -19.73 -16.08 -1.06
N LEU A 251 -18.78 -15.20 -0.82
CA LEU A 251 -18.45 -14.10 -1.73
C LEU A 251 -17.01 -14.25 -2.20
N ARG A 252 -16.73 -13.82 -3.41
CA ARG A 252 -15.39 -13.72 -3.98
C ARG A 252 -15.15 -12.31 -4.48
N LEU A 253 -14.13 -11.67 -3.93
CA LEU A 253 -13.58 -10.42 -4.41
C LEU A 253 -12.37 -10.75 -5.30
N ALA A 254 -12.49 -10.56 -6.61
CA ALA A 254 -11.34 -10.61 -7.52
C ALA A 254 -10.66 -9.23 -7.54
N LEU A 255 -9.32 -9.21 -7.50
CA LEU A 255 -8.54 -7.98 -7.26
C LEU A 255 -7.57 -7.65 -8.39
N ASP A 256 -7.49 -8.48 -9.43
CA ASP A 256 -6.68 -8.26 -10.64
C ASP A 256 -6.99 -9.40 -11.65
N PRO A 257 -7.07 -9.14 -12.96
CA PRO A 257 -7.00 -7.82 -13.62
C PRO A 257 -8.29 -7.00 -13.50
N ASP A 258 -9.41 -7.65 -13.22
CA ASP A 258 -10.72 -7.03 -13.10
C ASP A 258 -11.16 -7.05 -11.63
N PHE A 259 -11.57 -5.89 -11.11
CA PHE A 259 -12.13 -5.78 -9.77
C PHE A 259 -13.60 -6.19 -9.83
N THR A 260 -13.93 -7.35 -9.30
CA THR A 260 -15.31 -7.88 -9.30
C THR A 260 -15.66 -8.48 -7.95
N LEU A 261 -16.92 -8.31 -7.56
CA LEU A 261 -17.54 -8.99 -6.43
C LEU A 261 -18.58 -9.97 -6.98
N SER A 262 -18.49 -11.23 -6.58
CA SER A 262 -19.40 -12.28 -7.02
C SER A 262 -19.67 -13.24 -5.86
N GLY A 263 -20.72 -14.06 -5.99
CA GLY A 263 -21.05 -15.07 -5.00
C GLY A 263 -22.54 -15.14 -4.71
N VAL A 264 -22.88 -15.79 -3.59
CA VAL A 264 -24.25 -16.02 -3.12
C VAL A 264 -24.39 -15.47 -1.71
N SER A 265 -25.40 -14.64 -1.49
CA SER A 265 -25.86 -14.21 -0.19
C SER A 265 -27.37 -14.46 -0.11
N ARG A 266 -27.86 -14.96 1.02
CA ARG A 266 -29.28 -15.18 1.29
C ARG A 266 -29.87 -14.11 2.18
#